data_30c4169bd810931cf503990443f22742
#
_entry.id   30c4169bd810931cf503990443f22742
#
_cell.length_a   1.000
_cell.length_b   1.000
_cell.length_c   1.000
_cell.angle_alpha   90.00
_cell.angle_beta   90.00
_cell.angle_gamma   90.00
#
_symmetry.space_group_name_H-M   'P 1'
#
loop_
_entity.id
_entity.type
_entity.pdbx_description
1 polymer ?
#
loop_
_entity_poly.entity_id
_entity_poly.type
_entity_poly.pdbx_seq_one_letter_code
_entity_poly.pdbx_strand_id
1 'polypeptide(L)'
;MSLFNQQSFQLNGKVALITGGASGLGQNYSKALSLYGADIFVVSNSQRGWEETRQAVEGNGQKIGFLQHDITEPGCADEIIAQCVKEMGGLDILVNNAGIQIRNDVLAFKDEDWDKVINLNLNALYHMSQAAAKYMAKQKHGKIINIGSMQSYRAGKFIFPYTAAKHGVLGLTKAYADALSKYNIQVNGLAPGYILTDMTKALAEDPVRGPEIKEHIPSGEWGRPEQLMGPMVFLASPASDYVTGVMLPVDGGYLLR
;
A
#
# COMPACT_ATOMS: atom_id res chain seq x y z
N MET A 1 -13.51 -31.80 0.10
CA MET A 1 -13.96 -30.39 0.18
C MET A 1 -13.16 -29.61 -0.84
N SER A 2 -13.77 -28.70 -1.60
CA SER A 2 -13.01 -27.81 -2.50
C SER A 2 -12.10 -26.93 -1.65
N LEU A 3 -10.80 -26.93 -1.93
CA LEU A 3 -9.81 -26.08 -1.25
C LEU A 3 -10.02 -24.59 -1.56
N PHE A 4 -10.79 -24.26 -2.60
CA PHE A 4 -11.08 -22.92 -3.05
C PHE A 4 -12.59 -22.69 -3.19
N ASN A 5 -13.09 -21.60 -2.58
CA ASN A 5 -14.48 -21.15 -2.63
C ASN A 5 -14.57 -19.64 -2.35
N GLN A 6 -15.77 -19.09 -2.29
CA GLN A 6 -15.96 -17.65 -2.01
C GLN A 6 -15.37 -17.21 -0.65
N GLN A 7 -15.29 -18.11 0.32
CA GLN A 7 -14.71 -17.83 1.64
C GLN A 7 -13.19 -17.62 1.56
N SER A 8 -12.53 -18.07 0.47
CA SER A 8 -11.09 -17.84 0.27
C SER A 8 -10.71 -16.36 0.16
N PHE A 9 -11.66 -15.47 -0.08
CA PHE A 9 -11.46 -14.02 -0.10
C PHE A 9 -11.86 -13.35 1.21
N GLN A 10 -12.46 -14.06 2.17
CA GLN A 10 -12.91 -13.49 3.44
C GLN A 10 -11.74 -13.20 4.39
N LEU A 11 -11.88 -12.12 5.13
CA LEU A 11 -10.89 -11.62 6.09
C LEU A 11 -11.46 -11.56 7.52
N ASN A 12 -12.52 -12.32 7.79
CA ASN A 12 -13.21 -12.34 9.09
C ASN A 12 -12.22 -12.62 10.23
N GLY A 13 -12.21 -11.76 11.25
CA GLY A 13 -11.32 -11.87 12.40
C GLY A 13 -9.86 -11.54 12.11
N LYS A 14 -9.53 -10.96 10.95
CA LYS A 14 -8.22 -10.45 10.59
C LYS A 14 -8.08 -9.00 10.97
N VAL A 15 -6.88 -8.60 11.38
CA VAL A 15 -6.52 -7.22 11.68
C VAL A 15 -5.55 -6.72 10.61
N ALA A 16 -5.93 -5.63 9.94
CA ALA A 16 -5.11 -4.96 8.94
C ALA A 16 -4.63 -3.58 9.43
N LEU A 17 -3.32 -3.39 9.50
CA LEU A 17 -2.70 -2.09 9.71
C LEU A 17 -2.38 -1.44 8.36
N ILE A 18 -2.83 -0.19 8.15
CA ILE A 18 -2.66 0.53 6.90
C ILE A 18 -2.00 1.88 7.16
N THR A 19 -0.78 2.07 6.65
CA THR A 19 -0.12 3.38 6.71
C THR A 19 -0.72 4.33 5.69
N GLY A 20 -1.08 5.55 6.11
CA GLY A 20 -1.82 6.50 5.26
C GLY A 20 -3.23 6.02 4.91
N GLY A 21 -3.84 5.20 5.76
CA GLY A 21 -5.14 4.56 5.53
C GLY A 21 -6.36 5.47 5.62
N ALA A 22 -6.18 6.73 6.01
CA ALA A 22 -7.29 7.67 6.21
C ALA A 22 -7.71 8.44 4.94
N SER A 23 -6.89 8.45 3.88
CA SER A 23 -7.18 9.22 2.66
C SER A 23 -6.67 8.54 1.39
N GLY A 24 -7.12 9.02 0.23
CA GLY A 24 -6.66 8.57 -1.08
C GLY A 24 -6.79 7.06 -1.30
N LEU A 25 -5.74 6.43 -1.83
CA LEU A 25 -5.73 4.97 -2.05
C LEU A 25 -5.82 4.19 -0.74
N GLY A 26 -5.15 4.65 0.32
CA GLY A 26 -5.19 4.00 1.62
C GLY A 26 -6.59 3.93 2.20
N GLN A 27 -7.41 4.97 2.06
CA GLN A 27 -8.82 4.96 2.44
C GLN A 27 -9.59 3.87 1.68
N ASN A 28 -9.36 3.76 0.36
CA ASN A 28 -10.02 2.73 -0.43
C ASN A 28 -9.58 1.32 -0.01
N TYR A 29 -8.32 1.13 0.38
CA TYR A 29 -7.85 -0.14 0.93
C TYR A 29 -8.50 -0.45 2.28
N SER A 30 -8.65 0.56 3.17
CA SER A 30 -9.36 0.41 4.43
C SER A 30 -10.82 -0.02 4.21
N LYS A 31 -11.52 0.65 3.28
CA LYS A 31 -12.90 0.30 2.87
C LYS A 31 -12.98 -1.11 2.28
N ALA A 32 -12.04 -1.48 1.40
CA ALA A 32 -12.03 -2.79 0.75
C ALA A 32 -11.82 -3.94 1.75
N LEU A 33 -10.81 -3.84 2.61
CA LEU A 33 -10.49 -4.90 3.56
C LEU A 33 -11.58 -5.05 4.61
N SER A 34 -12.19 -3.94 5.08
CA SER A 34 -13.32 -4.01 6.02
C SER A 34 -14.57 -4.61 5.39
N LEU A 35 -14.85 -4.33 4.11
CA LEU A 35 -15.97 -4.94 3.38
C LEU A 35 -15.88 -6.48 3.34
N TYR A 36 -14.67 -7.02 3.39
CA TYR A 36 -14.41 -8.46 3.43
C TYR A 36 -14.14 -9.01 4.84
N GLY A 37 -14.39 -8.22 5.88
CA GLY A 37 -14.44 -8.68 7.26
C GLY A 37 -13.21 -8.39 8.12
N ALA A 38 -12.23 -7.61 7.62
CA ALA A 38 -11.06 -7.22 8.43
C ALA A 38 -11.37 -6.04 9.34
N ASP A 39 -10.92 -6.11 10.58
CA ASP A 39 -10.76 -4.96 11.46
C ASP A 39 -9.58 -4.11 10.98
N ILE A 40 -9.69 -2.79 11.08
CA ILE A 40 -8.73 -1.86 10.49
C ILE A 40 -8.02 -1.03 11.56
N PHE A 41 -6.69 -0.92 11.47
CA PHE A 41 -5.90 0.02 12.24
C PHE A 41 -5.19 0.99 11.29
N VAL A 42 -5.52 2.27 11.37
CA VAL A 42 -4.97 3.31 10.49
C VAL A 42 -3.86 4.07 11.21
N VAL A 43 -2.72 4.23 10.56
CA VAL A 43 -1.67 5.15 10.98
C VAL A 43 -1.51 6.24 9.92
N SER A 44 -1.62 7.51 10.34
CA SER A 44 -1.48 8.65 9.43
C SER A 44 -0.92 9.85 10.19
N ASN A 45 -0.18 10.71 9.51
CA ASN A 45 0.34 11.95 10.11
C ASN A 45 -0.71 13.06 10.26
N SER A 46 -1.91 12.88 9.71
CA SER A 46 -3.01 13.83 9.80
C SER A 46 -4.36 13.11 9.88
N GLN A 47 -5.37 13.84 10.35
CA GLN A 47 -6.76 13.34 10.44
C GLN A 47 -7.56 13.54 9.14
N ARG A 48 -6.91 13.98 8.04
CA ARG A 48 -7.60 14.18 6.77
C ARG A 48 -8.26 12.89 6.30
N GLY A 49 -9.59 12.93 6.07
CA GLY A 49 -10.40 11.80 5.60
C GLY A 49 -10.68 10.72 6.66
N TRP A 50 -10.21 10.92 7.91
CA TRP A 50 -10.39 9.94 8.99
C TRP A 50 -11.87 9.63 9.24
N GLU A 51 -12.70 10.67 9.42
CA GLU A 51 -14.10 10.48 9.79
C GLU A 51 -14.88 9.69 8.71
N GLU A 52 -14.63 9.99 7.44
CA GLU A 52 -15.23 9.24 6.32
C GLU A 52 -14.78 7.78 6.30
N THR A 53 -13.47 7.55 6.58
CA THR A 53 -12.93 6.20 6.65
C THR A 53 -13.53 5.42 7.80
N ARG A 54 -13.64 6.05 8.97
CA ARG A 54 -14.25 5.47 10.18
C ARG A 54 -15.69 5.05 9.91
N GLN A 55 -16.52 5.96 9.40
CA GLN A 55 -17.92 5.67 9.09
C GLN A 55 -18.07 4.53 8.09
N ALA A 56 -17.22 4.46 7.07
CA ALA A 56 -17.26 3.39 6.09
C ALA A 56 -16.90 2.03 6.68
N VAL A 57 -15.87 1.96 7.53
CA VAL A 57 -15.43 0.71 8.17
C VAL A 57 -16.45 0.23 9.20
N GLU A 58 -16.94 1.14 10.06
CA GLU A 58 -17.99 0.82 11.04
C GLU A 58 -19.31 0.42 10.34
N GLY A 59 -19.64 1.07 9.22
CA GLY A 59 -20.79 0.70 8.37
C GLY A 59 -20.70 -0.71 7.79
N ASN A 60 -19.50 -1.27 7.64
CA ASN A 60 -19.26 -2.66 7.28
C ASN A 60 -19.30 -3.61 8.49
N GLY A 61 -19.54 -3.11 9.70
CA GLY A 61 -19.59 -3.90 10.94
C GLY A 61 -18.23 -4.24 11.54
N GLN A 62 -17.15 -3.59 11.09
CA GLN A 62 -15.79 -3.87 11.55
C GLN A 62 -15.29 -2.81 12.55
N LYS A 63 -14.36 -3.20 13.40
CA LYS A 63 -13.67 -2.27 14.29
C LYS A 63 -12.66 -1.43 13.52
N ILE A 64 -12.44 -0.20 13.98
CA ILE A 64 -11.38 0.66 13.44
C ILE A 64 -10.66 1.40 14.56
N GLY A 65 -9.33 1.37 14.54
CA GLY A 65 -8.44 2.17 15.38
C GLY A 65 -7.69 3.21 14.56
N PHE A 66 -7.24 4.28 15.21
CA PHE A 66 -6.47 5.35 14.57
C PHE A 66 -5.32 5.81 15.45
N LEU A 67 -4.15 5.88 14.86
CA LEU A 67 -2.98 6.50 15.46
C LEU A 67 -2.48 7.64 14.57
N GLN A 68 -2.52 8.86 15.10
CA GLN A 68 -1.86 9.98 14.43
C GLN A 68 -0.36 9.93 14.74
N HIS A 69 0.45 9.57 13.74
CA HIS A 69 1.90 9.46 13.89
C HIS A 69 2.61 9.67 12.55
N ASP A 70 3.81 10.27 12.60
CA ASP A 70 4.73 10.32 11.46
C ASP A 70 5.61 9.07 11.48
N ILE A 71 5.39 8.18 10.53
CA ILE A 71 6.11 6.91 10.42
C ILE A 71 7.59 7.06 10.00
N THR A 72 8.04 8.29 9.71
CA THR A 72 9.45 8.59 9.43
C THR A 72 10.28 8.82 10.70
N GLU A 73 9.62 8.95 11.85
CA GLU A 73 10.31 9.13 13.13
C GLU A 73 11.12 7.86 13.50
N PRO A 74 12.38 8.03 13.90
CA PRO A 74 13.23 6.88 14.25
C PRO A 74 12.64 6.05 15.39
N GLY A 75 12.57 4.72 15.20
CA GLY A 75 12.14 3.79 16.25
C GLY A 75 10.63 3.62 16.42
N CYS A 76 9.81 4.45 15.78
CA CYS A 76 8.35 4.43 15.93
C CYS A 76 7.67 3.12 15.48
N ALA A 77 8.28 2.38 14.56
CA ALA A 77 7.64 1.22 13.95
C ALA A 77 7.29 0.10 14.96
N ASP A 78 8.21 -0.23 15.87
CA ASP A 78 7.95 -1.25 16.91
C ASP A 78 6.82 -0.78 17.87
N GLU A 79 6.76 0.51 18.20
CA GLU A 79 5.69 1.11 19.04
C GLU A 79 4.34 1.09 18.32
N ILE A 80 4.30 1.46 17.05
CA ILE A 80 3.07 1.43 16.23
C ILE A 80 2.51 0.01 16.15
N ILE A 81 3.36 -1.00 15.89
CA ILE A 81 2.92 -2.40 15.86
C ILE A 81 2.39 -2.83 17.23
N ALA A 82 3.10 -2.50 18.32
CA ALA A 82 2.67 -2.84 19.67
C ALA A 82 1.32 -2.19 20.03
N GLN A 83 1.09 -0.94 19.64
CA GLN A 83 -0.20 -0.27 19.86
C GLN A 83 -1.33 -0.91 19.03
N CYS A 84 -1.10 -1.21 17.76
CA CYS A 84 -2.07 -1.94 16.93
C CYS A 84 -2.48 -3.27 17.61
N VAL A 85 -1.50 -4.08 18.00
CA VAL A 85 -1.75 -5.36 18.66
C VAL A 85 -2.51 -5.19 19.98
N LYS A 86 -2.17 -4.19 20.78
CA LYS A 86 -2.86 -3.89 22.06
C LYS A 86 -4.32 -3.48 21.86
N GLU A 87 -4.61 -2.65 20.86
CA GLU A 87 -5.96 -2.12 20.63
C GLU A 87 -6.86 -3.07 19.85
N MET A 88 -6.30 -3.73 18.84
CA MET A 88 -7.07 -4.56 17.90
C MET A 88 -7.01 -6.06 18.23
N GLY A 89 -6.11 -6.47 19.11
CA GLY A 89 -5.94 -7.87 19.52
C GLY A 89 -4.99 -8.69 18.65
N GLY A 90 -4.40 -8.12 17.59
CA GLY A 90 -3.49 -8.82 16.70
C GLY A 90 -3.02 -7.98 15.53
N LEU A 91 -2.23 -8.60 14.62
CA LEU A 91 -1.83 -8.03 13.34
C LEU A 91 -1.65 -9.17 12.32
N ASP A 92 -2.55 -9.27 11.36
CA ASP A 92 -2.50 -10.28 10.29
C ASP A 92 -2.01 -9.70 8.97
N ILE A 93 -2.33 -8.42 8.69
CA ILE A 93 -2.07 -7.78 7.41
C ILE A 93 -1.42 -6.42 7.66
N LEU A 94 -0.28 -6.17 7.03
CA LEU A 94 0.34 -4.84 6.95
C LEU A 94 0.21 -4.32 5.51
N VAL A 95 -0.37 -3.13 5.35
CA VAL A 95 -0.38 -2.41 4.06
C VAL A 95 0.50 -1.18 4.18
N ASN A 96 1.68 -1.22 3.57
CA ASN A 96 2.60 -0.09 3.46
C ASN A 96 2.16 0.80 2.29
N ASN A 97 1.25 1.75 2.56
CA ASN A 97 0.68 2.61 1.54
C ASN A 97 1.18 4.07 1.62
N ALA A 98 1.54 4.58 2.80
CA ALA A 98 1.98 5.96 2.95
C ALA A 98 3.11 6.31 1.97
N GLY A 99 3.00 7.48 1.33
CA GLY A 99 3.99 7.92 0.37
C GLY A 99 3.72 9.32 -0.14
N ILE A 100 4.79 9.96 -0.62
CA ILE A 100 4.75 11.29 -1.25
C ILE A 100 5.48 11.27 -2.58
N GLN A 101 5.16 12.25 -3.42
CA GLN A 101 5.87 12.50 -4.66
C GLN A 101 6.23 13.99 -4.74
N ILE A 102 7.50 14.28 -4.98
CA ILE A 102 8.01 15.64 -5.26
C ILE A 102 8.52 15.66 -6.69
N ARG A 103 8.17 16.71 -7.42
CA ARG A 103 8.52 16.86 -8.85
C ARG A 103 9.44 18.04 -9.04
N ASN A 104 10.55 17.82 -9.71
CA ASN A 104 11.44 18.90 -10.13
C ASN A 104 12.32 18.44 -11.30
N ASP A 105 12.99 19.39 -11.96
CA ASP A 105 14.06 19.09 -12.92
C ASP A 105 15.23 18.42 -12.19
N VAL A 106 15.91 17.50 -12.88
CA VAL A 106 17.02 16.72 -12.29
C VAL A 106 18.18 17.61 -11.84
N LEU A 107 18.45 18.70 -12.56
CA LEU A 107 19.54 19.63 -12.23
C LEU A 107 19.18 20.65 -11.13
N ALA A 108 17.90 20.75 -10.79
CA ALA A 108 17.37 21.66 -9.77
C ALA A 108 16.76 20.94 -8.57
N PHE A 109 16.93 19.63 -8.47
CA PHE A 109 16.38 18.86 -7.36
C PHE A 109 17.19 19.08 -6.08
N LYS A 110 16.50 19.34 -4.98
CA LYS A 110 17.13 19.60 -3.69
C LYS A 110 17.36 18.32 -2.90
N ASP A 111 18.47 18.23 -2.18
CA ASP A 111 18.80 17.07 -1.34
C ASP A 111 17.75 16.84 -0.25
N GLU A 112 17.19 17.91 0.33
CA GLU A 112 16.15 17.80 1.35
C GLU A 112 14.86 17.17 0.80
N ASP A 113 14.54 17.40 -0.47
CA ASP A 113 13.37 16.82 -1.13
C ASP A 113 13.63 15.36 -1.53
N TRP A 114 14.87 15.03 -1.90
CA TRP A 114 15.31 13.66 -2.06
C TRP A 114 15.14 12.87 -0.75
N ASP A 115 15.69 13.37 0.35
CA ASP A 115 15.64 12.74 1.66
C ASP A 115 14.20 12.51 2.14
N LYS A 116 13.32 13.52 1.99
CA LYS A 116 11.90 13.36 2.35
C LYS A 116 11.23 12.22 1.60
N VAL A 117 11.48 12.12 0.29
CA VAL A 117 10.87 11.07 -0.53
C VAL A 117 11.43 9.70 -0.17
N ILE A 118 12.75 9.56 -0.03
CA ILE A 118 13.38 8.28 0.33
C ILE A 118 12.97 7.85 1.74
N ASN A 119 12.97 8.79 2.70
CA ASN A 119 12.64 8.45 4.09
C ASN A 119 11.21 7.92 4.22
N LEU A 120 10.22 8.55 3.59
CA LEU A 120 8.84 8.07 3.70
C LEU A 120 8.57 6.85 2.81
N ASN A 121 8.96 6.90 1.51
CA ASN A 121 8.55 5.88 0.56
C ASN A 121 9.36 4.57 0.64
N LEU A 122 10.56 4.60 1.24
CA LEU A 122 11.43 3.44 1.32
C LEU A 122 11.85 3.10 2.74
N ASN A 123 12.46 4.04 3.49
CA ASN A 123 13.00 3.75 4.82
C ASN A 123 11.89 3.43 5.83
N ALA A 124 10.82 4.25 5.88
CA ALA A 124 9.69 4.00 6.77
C ALA A 124 8.97 2.69 6.43
N LEU A 125 8.78 2.39 5.13
CA LEU A 125 8.23 1.12 4.66
C LEU A 125 9.09 -0.07 5.14
N TYR A 126 10.42 0.05 5.03
CA TYR A 126 11.34 -0.96 5.55
C TYR A 126 11.16 -1.16 7.06
N HIS A 127 11.14 -0.09 7.85
CA HIS A 127 11.00 -0.18 9.31
C HIS A 127 9.66 -0.81 9.72
N MET A 128 8.55 -0.38 9.10
CA MET A 128 7.23 -0.95 9.34
C MET A 128 7.18 -2.45 8.97
N SER A 129 7.74 -2.82 7.82
CA SER A 129 7.82 -4.22 7.39
C SER A 129 8.65 -5.07 8.36
N GLN A 130 9.78 -4.54 8.83
CA GLN A 130 10.66 -5.22 9.77
C GLN A 130 9.98 -5.45 11.13
N ALA A 131 9.30 -4.44 11.67
CA ALA A 131 8.57 -4.55 12.93
C ALA A 131 7.40 -5.55 12.82
N ALA A 132 6.59 -5.45 11.75
CA ALA A 132 5.50 -6.39 11.50
C ALA A 132 6.02 -7.83 11.31
N ALA A 133 7.10 -8.02 10.54
CA ALA A 133 7.70 -9.33 10.31
C ALA A 133 8.15 -10.01 11.61
N LYS A 134 8.73 -9.27 12.55
CA LYS A 134 9.11 -9.79 13.89
C LYS A 134 7.90 -10.33 14.67
N TYR A 135 6.75 -9.63 14.58
CA TYR A 135 5.51 -10.05 15.21
C TYR A 135 4.91 -11.25 14.48
N MET A 136 4.73 -11.17 13.17
CA MET A 136 4.12 -12.20 12.33
C MET A 136 4.92 -13.51 12.35
N ALA A 137 6.26 -13.45 12.45
CA ALA A 137 7.10 -14.65 12.54
C ALA A 137 6.84 -15.47 13.82
N LYS A 138 6.50 -14.82 14.94
CA LYS A 138 6.13 -15.51 16.20
C LYS A 138 4.81 -16.22 16.08
N GLN A 139 3.83 -15.64 15.39
CA GLN A 139 2.51 -16.25 15.15
C GLN A 139 2.49 -17.21 13.96
N LYS A 140 3.56 -17.27 13.15
CA LYS A 140 3.73 -18.13 11.97
C LYS A 140 2.66 -17.91 10.89
N HIS A 141 2.22 -16.70 10.71
CA HIS A 141 1.36 -16.25 9.60
C HIS A 141 1.38 -14.74 9.47
N GLY A 142 1.09 -14.23 8.28
CA GLY A 142 0.94 -12.81 8.01
C GLY A 142 0.98 -12.49 6.53
N LYS A 143 0.47 -11.32 6.19
CA LYS A 143 0.53 -10.74 4.84
C LYS A 143 1.14 -9.34 4.93
N ILE A 144 2.17 -9.07 4.13
CA ILE A 144 2.75 -7.72 3.98
C ILE A 144 2.50 -7.30 2.53
N ILE A 145 1.80 -6.19 2.34
CA ILE A 145 1.45 -5.65 1.03
C ILE A 145 2.07 -4.27 0.89
N ASN A 146 3.02 -4.15 -0.03
CA ASN A 146 3.73 -2.91 -0.29
C ASN A 146 3.11 -2.18 -1.48
N ILE A 147 2.81 -0.89 -1.35
CA ILE A 147 2.35 -0.11 -2.48
C ILE A 147 3.56 0.41 -3.26
N GLY A 148 3.84 -0.29 -4.35
CA GLY A 148 4.79 0.11 -5.37
C GLY A 148 4.22 1.19 -6.28
N SER A 149 4.55 1.09 -7.55
CA SER A 149 4.06 1.94 -8.64
C SER A 149 4.46 1.29 -9.97
N MET A 150 3.89 1.70 -11.09
CA MET A 150 4.50 1.45 -12.39
C MET A 150 5.96 1.96 -12.43
N GLN A 151 6.31 2.94 -11.59
CA GLN A 151 7.70 3.42 -11.42
C GLN A 151 8.61 2.41 -10.69
N SER A 152 8.12 1.29 -10.25
CA SER A 152 8.93 0.15 -9.82
C SER A 152 9.58 -0.60 -11.00
N TYR A 153 9.14 -0.31 -12.23
CA TYR A 153 9.56 -1.02 -13.45
C TYR A 153 10.11 -0.09 -14.52
N ARG A 154 9.88 1.21 -14.43
CA ARG A 154 10.24 2.19 -15.46
C ARG A 154 10.70 3.51 -14.89
N ALA A 155 11.31 4.34 -15.72
CA ALA A 155 11.72 5.69 -15.36
C ALA A 155 10.52 6.62 -15.15
N GLY A 156 10.67 7.59 -14.24
CA GLY A 156 9.73 8.69 -14.02
C GLY A 156 10.39 10.03 -14.25
N LYS A 157 10.02 10.71 -15.34
CA LYS A 157 10.53 12.07 -15.63
C LYS A 157 10.13 13.02 -14.50
N PHE A 158 11.07 13.79 -13.99
CA PHE A 158 10.91 14.75 -12.89
C PHE A 158 10.63 14.17 -11.49
N ILE A 159 10.64 12.86 -11.31
CA ILE A 159 10.30 12.19 -10.04
C ILE A 159 11.31 11.09 -9.70
N PHE A 160 12.57 11.31 -9.97
CA PHE A 160 13.61 10.27 -9.84
C PHE A 160 13.79 9.74 -8.40
N PRO A 161 13.69 10.54 -7.29
CA PRO A 161 13.74 9.93 -5.96
C PRO A 161 12.54 9.00 -5.69
N TYR A 162 11.35 9.35 -6.18
CA TYR A 162 10.19 8.48 -6.12
C TYR A 162 10.43 7.18 -6.92
N THR A 163 11.01 7.31 -8.12
CA THR A 163 11.38 6.16 -8.96
C THR A 163 12.40 5.27 -8.25
N ALA A 164 13.46 5.84 -7.67
CA ALA A 164 14.46 5.11 -6.89
C ALA A 164 13.81 4.36 -5.70
N ALA A 165 12.97 5.06 -4.93
CA ALA A 165 12.24 4.45 -3.81
C ALA A 165 11.37 3.28 -4.27
N LYS A 166 10.59 3.43 -5.36
CA LYS A 166 9.67 2.39 -5.82
C LYS A 166 10.39 1.19 -6.46
N HIS A 167 11.57 1.36 -7.06
CA HIS A 167 12.47 0.25 -7.41
C HIS A 167 13.00 -0.45 -6.16
N GLY A 168 13.40 0.31 -5.12
CA GLY A 168 13.79 -0.24 -3.84
C GLY A 168 12.68 -1.06 -3.18
N VAL A 169 11.43 -0.59 -3.21
CA VAL A 169 10.25 -1.31 -2.70
C VAL A 169 10.06 -2.64 -3.42
N LEU A 170 10.23 -2.70 -4.76
CA LEU A 170 10.19 -3.96 -5.50
C LEU A 170 11.29 -4.93 -5.02
N GLY A 171 12.51 -4.43 -4.84
CA GLY A 171 13.63 -5.23 -4.31
C GLY A 171 13.35 -5.76 -2.90
N LEU A 172 12.88 -4.89 -1.99
CA LEU A 172 12.49 -5.28 -0.63
C LEU A 172 11.36 -6.31 -0.62
N THR A 173 10.34 -6.14 -1.46
CA THR A 173 9.23 -7.09 -1.57
C THR A 173 9.73 -8.50 -1.87
N LYS A 174 10.65 -8.65 -2.83
CA LYS A 174 11.24 -9.94 -3.19
C LYS A 174 12.12 -10.50 -2.08
N ALA A 175 12.97 -9.67 -1.47
CA ALA A 175 13.88 -10.10 -0.42
C ALA A 175 13.14 -10.57 0.85
N TYR A 176 12.11 -9.82 1.25
CA TYR A 176 11.27 -10.22 2.39
C TYR A 176 10.44 -11.47 2.08
N ALA A 177 9.91 -11.61 0.86
CA ALA A 177 9.17 -12.78 0.43
C ALA A 177 10.01 -14.06 0.57
N ASP A 178 11.24 -14.04 0.06
CA ASP A 178 12.17 -15.16 0.18
C ASP A 178 12.48 -15.50 1.65
N ALA A 179 12.88 -14.49 2.43
CA ALA A 179 13.30 -14.68 3.81
C ALA A 179 12.16 -15.13 4.75
N LEU A 180 10.93 -14.68 4.51
CA LEU A 180 9.80 -14.86 5.42
C LEU A 180 8.87 -16.02 5.05
N SER A 181 8.97 -16.60 3.86
CA SER A 181 8.13 -17.73 3.43
C SER A 181 8.19 -18.92 4.40
N LYS A 182 9.33 -19.20 5.01
CA LYS A 182 9.49 -20.26 6.03
C LYS A 182 8.64 -20.02 7.30
N TYR A 183 8.18 -18.82 7.53
CA TYR A 183 7.28 -18.46 8.64
C TYR A 183 5.81 -18.37 8.20
N ASN A 184 5.48 -18.83 6.98
CA ASN A 184 4.16 -18.69 6.39
C ASN A 184 3.69 -17.22 6.30
N ILE A 185 4.60 -16.32 5.93
CA ILE A 185 4.32 -14.90 5.70
C ILE A 185 4.50 -14.63 4.20
N GLN A 186 3.45 -14.15 3.54
CA GLN A 186 3.50 -13.74 2.14
C GLN A 186 3.77 -12.24 2.08
N VAL A 187 4.75 -11.86 1.24
CA VAL A 187 5.11 -10.47 1.01
C VAL A 187 4.94 -10.16 -0.46
N ASN A 188 4.00 -9.30 -0.78
CA ASN A 188 3.66 -8.91 -2.15
C ASN A 188 3.50 -7.39 -2.26
N GLY A 189 3.25 -6.91 -3.45
CA GLY A 189 2.93 -5.51 -3.67
C GLY A 189 1.91 -5.28 -4.77
N LEU A 190 1.32 -4.09 -4.77
CA LEU A 190 0.56 -3.54 -5.87
C LEU A 190 1.39 -2.45 -6.56
N ALA A 191 1.38 -2.43 -7.87
CA ALA A 191 1.96 -1.37 -8.69
C ALA A 191 0.84 -0.63 -9.44
N PRO A 192 0.22 0.40 -8.81
CA PRO A 192 -0.77 1.22 -9.48
C PRO A 192 -0.19 1.93 -10.70
N GLY A 193 -0.99 2.01 -11.77
CA GLY A 193 -0.73 2.87 -12.92
C GLY A 193 -1.16 4.31 -12.64
N TYR A 194 -1.66 4.99 -13.67
CA TYR A 194 -2.27 6.30 -13.54
C TYR A 194 -3.70 6.17 -13.00
N ILE A 195 -3.86 6.45 -11.72
CA ILE A 195 -5.13 6.39 -11.00
C ILE A 195 -5.61 7.82 -10.69
N LEU A 196 -6.88 8.11 -10.93
CA LEU A 196 -7.49 9.39 -10.59
C LEU A 196 -7.60 9.55 -9.07
N THR A 197 -6.79 10.42 -8.51
CA THR A 197 -6.74 10.78 -7.09
C THR A 197 -6.46 12.27 -6.97
N ASP A 198 -6.57 12.84 -5.78
CA ASP A 198 -6.19 14.24 -5.55
C ASP A 198 -4.75 14.53 -5.99
N MET A 199 -3.85 13.56 -5.82
CA MET A 199 -2.44 13.69 -6.20
C MET A 199 -2.23 13.78 -7.71
N THR A 200 -3.09 13.15 -8.50
CA THR A 200 -2.94 13.03 -9.96
C THR A 200 -3.92 13.90 -10.73
N LYS A 201 -4.89 14.53 -10.05
CA LYS A 201 -5.96 15.32 -10.67
C LYS A 201 -5.42 16.41 -11.59
N ALA A 202 -4.49 17.23 -11.11
CA ALA A 202 -3.88 18.30 -11.90
C ALA A 202 -3.16 17.77 -13.16
N LEU A 203 -2.58 16.56 -13.09
CA LEU A 203 -1.93 15.93 -14.25
C LEU A 203 -2.96 15.36 -15.24
N ALA A 204 -4.08 14.82 -14.75
CA ALA A 204 -5.15 14.30 -15.60
C ALA A 204 -5.89 15.43 -16.33
N GLU A 205 -6.01 16.60 -15.70
CA GLU A 205 -6.65 17.80 -16.24
C GLU A 205 -5.69 18.64 -17.10
N ASP A 206 -4.41 18.32 -17.15
CA ASP A 206 -3.43 18.99 -18.02
C ASP A 206 -3.79 18.77 -19.50
N PRO A 207 -3.96 19.85 -20.31
CA PRO A 207 -4.47 19.74 -21.67
C PRO A 207 -3.55 19.00 -22.65
N VAL A 208 -2.26 18.85 -22.30
CA VAL A 208 -1.26 18.12 -23.12
C VAL A 208 -1.00 16.74 -22.51
N ARG A 209 -0.61 16.71 -21.22
CA ARG A 209 -0.17 15.49 -20.56
C ARG A 209 -1.30 14.51 -20.28
N GLY A 210 -2.49 15.00 -19.96
CA GLY A 210 -3.65 14.15 -19.69
C GLY A 210 -4.02 13.25 -20.86
N PRO A 211 -4.23 13.80 -22.07
CA PRO A 211 -4.46 13.03 -23.29
C PRO A 211 -3.31 12.09 -23.68
N GLU A 212 -2.05 12.56 -23.63
CA GLU A 212 -0.88 11.74 -23.93
C GLU A 212 -0.81 10.47 -23.04
N ILE A 213 -1.05 10.65 -21.74
CA ILE A 213 -1.05 9.53 -20.79
C ILE A 213 -2.21 8.58 -21.11
N LYS A 214 -3.40 9.12 -21.36
CA LYS A 214 -4.59 8.33 -21.68
C LYS A 214 -4.39 7.49 -22.94
N GLU A 215 -3.79 8.05 -23.99
CA GLU A 215 -3.48 7.36 -25.24
C GLU A 215 -2.47 6.23 -25.03
N HIS A 216 -1.51 6.42 -24.11
CA HIS A 216 -0.51 5.40 -23.79
C HIS A 216 -1.09 4.23 -22.98
N ILE A 217 -2.20 4.41 -22.26
CA ILE A 217 -2.87 3.33 -21.51
C ILE A 217 -3.64 2.44 -22.49
N PRO A 218 -3.30 1.14 -22.65
CA PRO A 218 -4.02 0.24 -23.57
C PRO A 218 -5.53 0.14 -23.33
N SER A 219 -5.97 0.24 -22.05
CA SER A 219 -7.40 0.25 -21.73
C SER A 219 -8.11 1.58 -22.11
N GLY A 220 -7.37 2.61 -22.52
CA GLY A 220 -7.90 3.87 -23.01
C GLY A 220 -8.38 4.84 -21.93
N GLU A 221 -8.25 4.50 -20.65
CA GLU A 221 -8.77 5.32 -19.55
C GLU A 221 -7.81 5.33 -18.35
N TRP A 222 -7.81 6.43 -17.59
CA TRP A 222 -7.22 6.48 -16.26
C TRP A 222 -7.95 5.54 -15.33
N GLY A 223 -7.22 4.86 -14.46
CA GLY A 223 -7.81 3.99 -13.45
C GLY A 223 -8.53 4.79 -12.37
N ARG A 224 -9.47 4.15 -11.69
CA ARG A 224 -10.15 4.68 -10.50
C ARG A 224 -9.68 3.93 -9.26
N PRO A 225 -9.66 4.57 -8.07
CA PRO A 225 -9.23 3.93 -6.81
C PRO A 225 -9.94 2.60 -6.53
N GLU A 226 -11.22 2.48 -6.88
CA GLU A 226 -12.02 1.27 -6.66
C GLU A 226 -11.49 0.05 -7.44
N GLN A 227 -10.80 0.27 -8.55
CA GLN A 227 -10.22 -0.81 -9.36
C GLN A 227 -9.00 -1.47 -8.69
N LEU A 228 -8.44 -0.83 -7.65
CA LEU A 228 -7.36 -1.39 -6.83
C LEU A 228 -7.89 -2.21 -5.64
N MET A 229 -9.17 -2.11 -5.32
CA MET A 229 -9.77 -2.78 -4.14
C MET A 229 -9.75 -4.30 -4.28
N GLY A 230 -10.17 -4.83 -5.43
CA GLY A 230 -10.17 -6.27 -5.70
C GLY A 230 -8.76 -6.90 -5.60
N PRO A 231 -7.75 -6.37 -6.30
CA PRO A 231 -6.36 -6.81 -6.14
C PRO A 231 -5.82 -6.72 -4.70
N MET A 232 -6.21 -5.69 -3.93
CA MET A 232 -5.84 -5.56 -2.52
C MET A 232 -6.44 -6.70 -1.69
N VAL A 233 -7.73 -6.97 -1.82
CA VAL A 233 -8.40 -8.07 -1.12
C VAL A 233 -7.80 -9.43 -1.51
N PHE A 234 -7.50 -9.65 -2.79
CA PHE A 234 -6.82 -10.86 -3.24
C PHE A 234 -5.50 -11.07 -2.51
N LEU A 235 -4.61 -10.08 -2.50
CA LEU A 235 -3.29 -10.19 -1.86
C LEU A 235 -3.38 -10.31 -0.32
N ALA A 236 -4.43 -9.77 0.30
CA ALA A 236 -4.65 -9.84 1.74
C ALA A 236 -5.28 -11.16 2.20
N SER A 237 -5.91 -11.92 1.30
CA SER A 237 -6.76 -13.06 1.63
C SER A 237 -6.07 -14.41 1.45
N PRO A 238 -6.67 -15.51 1.97
CA PRO A 238 -6.21 -16.87 1.70
C PRO A 238 -6.13 -17.25 0.22
N ALA A 239 -6.88 -16.57 -0.66
CA ALA A 239 -6.82 -16.80 -2.11
C ALA A 239 -5.41 -16.58 -2.71
N SER A 240 -4.53 -15.87 -1.99
CA SER A 240 -3.14 -15.60 -2.38
C SER A 240 -2.09 -16.33 -1.52
N ASP A 241 -2.44 -17.39 -0.80
CA ASP A 241 -1.50 -18.06 0.13
C ASP A 241 -0.26 -18.66 -0.58
N TYR A 242 -0.36 -18.96 -1.87
CA TYR A 242 0.77 -19.44 -2.68
C TYR A 242 1.39 -18.35 -3.55
N VAL A 243 1.00 -17.08 -3.36
CA VAL A 243 1.54 -15.91 -4.07
C VAL A 243 2.46 -15.15 -3.13
N THR A 244 3.76 -15.10 -3.44
CA THR A 244 4.73 -14.32 -2.67
C THR A 244 5.83 -13.77 -3.58
N GLY A 245 6.33 -12.58 -3.29
CA GLY A 245 7.38 -11.88 -4.05
C GLY A 245 6.89 -11.18 -5.32
N VAL A 246 5.59 -11.15 -5.59
CA VAL A 246 5.04 -10.45 -6.75
C VAL A 246 4.85 -8.95 -6.44
N MET A 247 5.12 -8.11 -7.42
CA MET A 247 4.63 -6.74 -7.47
C MET A 247 3.62 -6.69 -8.63
N LEU A 248 2.33 -6.74 -8.30
CA LEU A 248 1.23 -6.89 -9.25
C LEU A 248 0.88 -5.56 -9.92
N PRO A 249 1.12 -5.37 -11.23
CA PRO A 249 0.65 -4.18 -11.94
C PRO A 249 -0.88 -4.12 -11.98
N VAL A 250 -1.43 -2.94 -11.68
CA VAL A 250 -2.86 -2.63 -11.83
C VAL A 250 -2.92 -1.28 -12.54
N ASP A 251 -2.72 -1.28 -13.85
CA ASP A 251 -2.31 -0.10 -14.62
C ASP A 251 -3.01 0.04 -15.99
N GLY A 252 -4.04 -0.76 -16.25
CA GLY A 252 -4.74 -0.76 -17.53
C GLY A 252 -3.86 -1.19 -18.71
N GLY A 253 -2.74 -1.88 -18.42
CA GLY A 253 -1.77 -2.34 -19.43
C GLY A 253 -0.68 -1.32 -19.74
N TYR A 254 -0.54 -0.26 -18.97
CA TYR A 254 0.42 0.82 -19.22
C TYR A 254 1.88 0.31 -19.36
N LEU A 255 2.26 -0.72 -18.61
CA LEU A 255 3.60 -1.31 -18.64
C LEU A 255 3.87 -2.22 -19.85
N LEU A 256 2.88 -2.45 -20.71
CA LEU A 256 3.05 -3.27 -21.92
C LEU A 256 3.66 -2.49 -23.10
N ARG A 257 3.77 -1.15 -22.99
CA ARG A 257 4.26 -0.24 -24.04
C ARG A 257 5.40 0.64 -23.56
#